data_9219d485b7eed546784c1c8bb272912c
#
_entry.id   9219d485b7eed546784c1c8bb272912c
#
_cell.length_a   1.000
_cell.length_b   1.000
_cell.length_c   1.000
_cell.angle_alpha   90.00
_cell.angle_beta   90.00
_cell.angle_gamma   90.00
#
_symmetry.space_group_name_H-M   'P 1'
#
loop_
_entity.id
_entity.type
_entity.pdbx_description
1 polymer ?
#
loop_
_entity_poly.entity_id
_entity_poly.type
_entity_poly.pdbx_seq_one_letter_code
_entity_poly.pdbx_strand_id
1 'polypeptide(L)'
;AMCSVINGGYYYQPHLVTKVKDASGATVKTISPLLQKQTISSSISADIRSYMQASVEQGTSMTSKVQGYSSGGKTGTAEKFPRGNGKYVVSFIGFAPVDDPQVLIYVVIDEPNVEDQASSIYPQYVAQAILSELLPYMNIQPDQSTDGTVPETELWEKFNGHVNTISDSQIDENGNLVDEEGNLIDWDGNRIDENGYLLNSDGSYQISEKFTSDKKGLTNEK
;
A
#
# COMPACT_ATOMS: atom_id res chain seq x y z
N ALA A 1 7.64 6.35 13.96
CA ALA A 1 9.11 6.38 13.82
C ALA A 1 9.55 5.88 12.44
N MET A 2 9.08 4.70 11.99
CA MET A 2 9.49 4.13 10.69
C MET A 2 9.15 5.04 9.51
N CYS A 3 8.01 5.73 9.53
CA CYS A 3 7.70 6.72 8.50
C CYS A 3 8.82 7.77 8.35
N SER A 4 9.39 8.26 9.46
CA SER A 4 10.47 9.24 9.38
C SER A 4 11.78 8.64 8.87
N VAL A 5 11.98 7.33 9.01
CA VAL A 5 13.17 6.66 8.48
C VAL A 5 13.12 6.54 6.97
N ILE A 6 11.95 6.31 6.39
CA ILE A 6 11.80 6.05 4.94
C ILE A 6 11.43 7.28 4.09
N ASN A 7 11.04 8.41 4.72
CA ASN A 7 10.53 9.60 4.03
C ASN A 7 11.56 10.75 3.91
N GLY A 8 12.85 10.47 4.04
CA GLY A 8 13.91 11.49 4.03
C GLY A 8 14.28 12.01 5.43
N GLY A 9 13.84 11.35 6.48
CA GLY A 9 14.16 11.72 7.86
C GLY A 9 13.13 12.64 8.53
N TYR A 10 12.03 12.97 7.88
CA TYR A 10 11.06 13.94 8.37
C TYR A 10 10.10 13.33 9.39
N TYR A 11 10.17 13.77 10.63
CA TYR A 11 9.28 13.35 11.70
C TYR A 11 8.16 14.36 11.88
N TYR A 12 6.94 13.94 11.61
CA TYR A 12 5.72 14.72 11.77
C TYR A 12 5.01 14.35 13.08
N GLN A 13 4.33 15.34 13.67
CA GLN A 13 3.48 15.09 14.83
C GLN A 13 2.31 14.19 14.43
N PRO A 14 2.17 13.01 15.05
CA PRO A 14 1.03 12.13 14.79
C PRO A 14 -0.29 12.81 15.18
N HIS A 15 -1.31 12.68 14.31
CA HIS A 15 -2.66 13.14 14.59
C HIS A 15 -3.69 12.24 13.89
N LEU A 16 -4.87 12.10 14.50
CA LEU A 16 -5.95 11.26 13.98
C LEU A 16 -7.00 12.07 13.22
N VAL A 17 -7.14 13.36 13.57
CA VAL A 17 -8.14 14.24 12.98
C VAL A 17 -7.49 15.07 11.89
N THR A 18 -7.98 14.94 10.66
CA THR A 18 -7.50 15.73 9.52
C THR A 18 -8.41 16.90 9.19
N LYS A 19 -9.72 16.75 9.44
CA LYS A 19 -10.73 17.78 9.18
C LYS A 19 -11.85 17.74 10.23
N VAL A 20 -12.38 18.91 10.57
CA VAL A 20 -13.60 19.07 11.34
C VAL A 20 -14.65 19.67 10.41
N LYS A 21 -15.82 19.04 10.33
CA LYS A 21 -16.95 19.51 9.54
C LYS A 21 -18.11 19.90 10.46
N ASP A 22 -18.93 20.85 10.05
CA ASP A 22 -20.19 21.19 10.74
C ASP A 22 -21.33 20.23 10.36
N ALA A 23 -22.51 20.48 10.90
CA ALA A 23 -23.70 19.67 10.63
C ALA A 23 -24.18 19.73 9.16
N SER A 24 -23.76 20.73 8.40
CA SER A 24 -24.05 20.87 6.97
C SER A 24 -23.03 20.15 6.08
N GLY A 25 -21.93 19.60 6.68
CA GLY A 25 -20.82 18.98 5.96
C GLY A 25 -19.73 19.97 5.53
N ALA A 26 -19.87 21.27 5.80
CA ALA A 26 -18.86 22.26 5.47
C ALA A 26 -17.62 22.12 6.37
N THR A 27 -16.43 22.27 5.79
CA THR A 27 -15.17 22.16 6.55
C THR A 27 -14.97 23.42 7.40
N VAL A 28 -15.05 23.25 8.73
CA VAL A 28 -14.81 24.31 9.73
C VAL A 28 -13.33 24.47 10.05
N LYS A 29 -12.58 23.37 10.06
CA LYS A 29 -11.16 23.36 10.37
C LYS A 29 -10.45 22.24 9.64
N THR A 30 -9.31 22.57 9.04
CA THR A 30 -8.33 21.57 8.52
C THR A 30 -7.12 21.53 9.45
N ILE A 31 -6.62 20.32 9.76
CA ILE A 31 -5.42 20.12 10.57
C ILE A 31 -4.33 19.65 9.61
N SER A 32 -3.36 20.53 9.36
CA SER A 32 -2.21 20.22 8.51
C SER A 32 -1.16 19.40 9.26
N PRO A 33 -0.41 18.53 8.56
CA PRO A 33 0.75 17.86 9.15
C PRO A 33 1.74 18.86 9.71
N LEU A 34 2.20 18.65 10.95
CA LEU A 34 3.17 19.51 11.62
C LEU A 34 4.53 18.83 11.64
N LEU A 35 5.48 19.32 10.84
CA LEU A 35 6.86 18.85 10.87
C LEU A 35 7.51 19.25 12.19
N GLN A 36 8.02 18.28 12.95
CA GLN A 36 8.71 18.50 14.21
C GLN A 36 10.22 18.66 14.00
N LYS A 37 10.82 17.75 13.25
CA LYS A 37 12.26 17.75 12.98
C LYS A 37 12.62 16.78 11.85
N GLN A 38 13.81 16.96 11.29
CA GLN A 38 14.48 15.93 10.51
C GLN A 38 15.36 15.09 11.44
N THR A 39 15.11 13.77 11.51
CA THR A 39 15.77 12.84 12.43
C THR A 39 17.06 12.25 11.89
N ILE A 40 17.13 12.05 10.58
CA ILE A 40 18.28 11.59 9.81
C ILE A 40 18.35 12.34 8.50
N SER A 41 19.50 12.33 7.83
CA SER A 41 19.62 12.94 6.49
C SER A 41 18.85 12.14 5.44
N SER A 42 18.47 12.80 4.34
CA SER A 42 17.80 12.13 3.22
C SER A 42 18.68 11.05 2.58
N SER A 43 20.01 11.21 2.58
CA SER A 43 20.94 10.18 2.10
C SER A 43 20.92 8.95 2.98
N ILE A 44 20.97 9.08 4.31
CA ILE A 44 20.86 7.96 5.25
C ILE A 44 19.49 7.27 5.09
N SER A 45 18.42 8.04 4.91
CA SER A 45 17.09 7.48 4.65
C SER A 45 17.09 6.63 3.38
N ALA A 46 17.72 7.08 2.29
CA ALA A 46 17.85 6.32 1.05
C ALA A 46 18.67 5.03 1.23
N ASP A 47 19.80 5.11 1.95
CA ASP A 47 20.63 3.94 2.25
C ASP A 47 19.84 2.89 3.04
N ILE A 48 19.08 3.31 4.07
CA ILE A 48 18.26 2.38 4.87
C ILE A 48 17.18 1.73 3.99
N ARG A 49 16.49 2.49 3.11
CA ARG A 49 15.52 1.93 2.18
C ARG A 49 16.15 0.86 1.29
N SER A 50 17.34 1.12 0.75
CA SER A 50 18.10 0.16 -0.06
C SER A 50 18.44 -1.12 0.71
N TYR A 51 18.89 -1.03 1.98
CA TYR A 51 19.14 -2.20 2.80
C TYR A 51 17.87 -3.00 3.12
N MET A 52 16.76 -2.31 3.35
CA MET A 52 15.48 -2.97 3.57
C MET A 52 14.93 -3.63 2.30
N GLN A 53 15.19 -3.05 1.12
CA GLN A 53 14.91 -3.67 -0.17
C GLN A 53 15.75 -4.96 -0.35
N ALA A 54 17.04 -4.90 -0.09
CA ALA A 54 17.90 -6.10 -0.16
C ALA A 54 17.42 -7.22 0.78
N SER A 55 16.83 -6.89 1.94
CA SER A 55 16.20 -7.87 2.83
C SER A 55 15.00 -8.57 2.18
N VAL A 56 14.22 -7.87 1.36
CA VAL A 56 13.08 -8.44 0.62
C VAL A 56 13.54 -9.21 -0.62
N GLU A 57 14.59 -8.75 -1.30
CA GLU A 57 15.06 -9.40 -2.53
C GLU A 57 15.89 -10.66 -2.26
N GLN A 58 16.72 -10.65 -1.21
CA GLN A 58 17.76 -11.67 -0.98
C GLN A 58 17.87 -12.10 0.49
N GLY A 59 17.06 -11.56 1.38
CA GLY A 59 17.21 -11.75 2.82
C GLY A 59 16.04 -12.46 3.48
N THR A 60 15.87 -12.20 4.78
CA THR A 60 14.85 -12.84 5.63
C THR A 60 13.41 -12.41 5.32
N SER A 61 13.23 -11.40 4.47
CA SER A 61 11.93 -10.83 4.14
C SER A 61 11.44 -11.20 2.73
N MET A 62 12.03 -12.18 2.08
CA MET A 62 11.71 -12.57 0.69
C MET A 62 10.25 -12.95 0.47
N THR A 63 9.62 -13.55 1.47
CA THR A 63 8.19 -13.93 1.42
C THR A 63 7.25 -12.73 1.30
N SER A 64 7.70 -11.53 1.69
CA SER A 64 6.89 -10.31 1.60
C SER A 64 6.97 -9.61 0.24
N LYS A 65 7.72 -10.18 -0.73
CA LYS A 65 7.90 -9.58 -2.06
C LYS A 65 6.57 -9.43 -2.78
N VAL A 66 6.28 -8.24 -3.26
CA VAL A 66 5.09 -7.93 -4.07
C VAL A 66 5.49 -7.90 -5.54
N GLN A 67 4.77 -8.62 -6.38
CA GLN A 67 5.08 -8.68 -7.80
C GLN A 67 4.83 -7.31 -8.45
N GLY A 68 5.76 -6.90 -9.31
CA GLY A 68 5.68 -5.63 -10.03
C GLY A 68 6.04 -4.39 -9.21
N TYR A 69 6.29 -4.54 -7.90
CA TYR A 69 6.59 -3.40 -7.04
C TYR A 69 7.90 -3.59 -6.29
N SER A 70 8.72 -2.54 -6.24
CA SER A 70 9.82 -2.50 -5.30
C SER A 70 9.28 -2.37 -3.88
N SER A 71 9.81 -3.15 -2.96
CA SER A 71 9.42 -3.09 -1.57
C SER A 71 10.61 -3.29 -0.64
N GLY A 72 10.55 -2.70 0.51
CA GLY A 72 11.53 -2.86 1.57
C GLY A 72 10.86 -3.33 2.86
N GLY A 73 11.57 -4.12 3.64
CA GLY A 73 10.98 -4.62 4.88
C GLY A 73 11.96 -5.21 5.86
N LYS A 74 11.47 -5.43 7.09
CA LYS A 74 12.21 -6.07 8.18
C LYS A 74 11.30 -6.93 9.02
N THR A 75 11.73 -8.15 9.25
CA THR A 75 11.07 -9.10 10.16
C THR A 75 11.42 -8.81 11.61
N GLY A 76 10.53 -9.20 12.51
CA GLY A 76 10.76 -9.20 13.96
C GLY A 76 10.28 -10.50 14.57
N THR A 77 11.05 -11.04 15.50
CA THR A 77 10.70 -12.22 16.29
C THR A 77 11.08 -11.95 17.75
N ALA A 78 10.12 -11.97 18.64
CA ALA A 78 10.34 -11.73 20.07
C ALA A 78 9.73 -12.87 20.88
N GLU A 79 10.57 -13.58 21.62
CA GLU A 79 10.11 -14.58 22.58
C GLU A 79 9.47 -13.89 23.79
N LYS A 80 8.27 -14.37 24.17
CA LYS A 80 7.53 -13.86 25.33
C LYS A 80 8.16 -14.30 26.64
N PHE A 81 7.90 -13.53 27.68
CA PHE A 81 8.41 -13.85 29.01
C PHE A 81 7.46 -14.81 29.76
N PRO A 82 7.96 -15.79 30.57
CA PRO A 82 9.36 -16.17 30.73
C PRO A 82 9.93 -16.86 29.48
N ARG A 83 11.19 -16.60 29.13
CA ARG A 83 11.84 -17.23 27.99
C ARG A 83 11.93 -18.76 28.12
N GLY A 84 11.93 -19.45 26.99
CA GLY A 84 11.91 -20.92 26.94
C GLY A 84 10.49 -21.52 27.06
N ASN A 85 9.44 -20.69 26.97
CA ASN A 85 8.04 -21.13 26.98
C ASN A 85 7.49 -21.47 25.57
N GLY A 86 8.28 -21.28 24.52
CA GLY A 86 7.89 -21.53 23.14
C GLY A 86 6.88 -20.54 22.58
N LYS A 87 6.59 -19.44 23.26
CA LYS A 87 5.62 -18.42 22.87
C LYS A 87 6.31 -17.20 22.26
N TYR A 88 5.84 -16.78 21.10
CA TYR A 88 6.46 -15.69 20.34
C TYR A 88 5.45 -14.65 19.89
N VAL A 89 5.94 -13.42 19.75
CA VAL A 89 5.35 -12.36 18.93
C VAL A 89 6.19 -12.25 17.68
N VAL A 90 5.60 -12.49 16.52
CA VAL A 90 6.26 -12.34 15.23
C VAL A 90 5.69 -11.14 14.49
N SER A 91 6.52 -10.43 13.75
CA SER A 91 6.09 -9.23 13.06
C SER A 91 6.86 -9.00 11.75
N PHE A 92 6.26 -8.19 10.90
CA PHE A 92 6.88 -7.65 9.71
C PHE A 92 6.49 -6.19 9.56
N ILE A 93 7.47 -5.33 9.31
CA ILE A 93 7.27 -3.95 8.92
C ILE A 93 7.82 -3.76 7.52
N GLY A 94 7.00 -3.26 6.61
CA GLY A 94 7.37 -3.09 5.21
C GLY A 94 6.79 -1.82 4.61
N PHE A 95 7.31 -1.43 3.45
CA PHE A 95 6.87 -0.28 2.69
C PHE A 95 7.06 -0.51 1.19
N ALA A 96 6.30 0.21 0.39
CA ALA A 96 6.37 0.21 -1.06
C ALA A 96 5.85 1.55 -1.63
N PRO A 97 6.30 1.97 -2.82
CA PRO A 97 7.56 1.59 -3.50
C PRO A 97 8.81 2.00 -2.70
N VAL A 98 10.02 1.55 -3.13
CA VAL A 98 11.27 1.85 -2.40
C VAL A 98 11.73 3.29 -2.58
N ASP A 99 11.67 3.80 -3.82
CA ASP A 99 12.21 5.13 -4.13
C ASP A 99 11.31 6.24 -3.60
N ASP A 100 9.99 6.07 -3.71
CA ASP A 100 8.99 6.99 -3.19
C ASP A 100 7.93 6.26 -2.34
N PRO A 101 8.21 5.97 -1.06
CA PRO A 101 7.31 5.19 -0.22
C PRO A 101 5.94 5.83 -0.02
N GLN A 102 4.89 5.19 -0.54
CA GLN A 102 3.50 5.63 -0.42
C GLN A 102 2.76 4.89 0.70
N VAL A 103 3.16 3.64 0.96
CA VAL A 103 2.51 2.78 1.95
C VAL A 103 3.55 2.26 2.94
N LEU A 104 3.21 2.31 4.22
CA LEU A 104 3.90 1.59 5.29
C LEU A 104 2.91 0.62 5.92
N ILE A 105 3.28 -0.66 5.98
CA ILE A 105 2.51 -1.70 6.64
C ILE A 105 3.28 -2.26 7.85
N TYR A 106 2.57 -2.53 8.94
CA TYR A 106 3.13 -3.23 10.09
C TYR A 106 2.16 -4.31 10.56
N VAL A 107 2.57 -5.55 10.38
CA VAL A 107 1.80 -6.74 10.78
C VAL A 107 2.44 -7.35 12.01
N VAL A 108 1.64 -7.61 13.02
CA VAL A 108 2.06 -8.25 14.28
C VAL A 108 1.12 -9.41 14.56
N ILE A 109 1.68 -10.59 14.83
CA ILE A 109 0.93 -11.78 15.22
C ILE A 109 1.45 -12.22 16.58
N ASP A 110 0.55 -12.24 17.56
CA ASP A 110 0.83 -12.68 18.92
C ASP A 110 0.45 -14.15 19.08
N GLU A 111 1.40 -14.97 19.48
CA GLU A 111 1.25 -16.41 19.69
C GLU A 111 0.54 -17.10 18.49
N PRO A 112 1.13 -17.10 17.29
CA PRO A 112 0.51 -17.72 16.14
C PRO A 112 0.20 -19.21 16.44
N ASN A 113 -1.01 -19.67 16.09
CA ASN A 113 -1.44 -21.05 16.31
C ASN A 113 -0.83 -22.00 15.26
N VAL A 114 0.49 -22.17 15.33
CA VAL A 114 1.31 -22.98 14.42
C VAL A 114 2.41 -23.68 15.20
N GLU A 115 3.02 -24.73 14.61
CA GLU A 115 4.07 -25.53 15.25
C GLU A 115 5.33 -24.67 15.53
N ASP A 116 5.80 -23.90 14.54
CA ASP A 116 6.92 -22.97 14.71
C ASP A 116 6.42 -21.53 14.91
N GLN A 117 6.14 -21.16 16.15
CA GLN A 117 5.69 -19.82 16.50
C GLN A 117 6.74 -18.74 16.26
N ALA A 118 8.04 -19.09 16.18
CA ALA A 118 9.12 -18.15 15.96
C ALA A 118 9.24 -17.72 14.49
N SER A 119 8.53 -18.37 13.59
CA SER A 119 8.61 -18.08 12.16
C SER A 119 7.94 -16.76 11.80
N SER A 120 8.74 -15.82 11.31
CA SER A 120 8.26 -14.52 10.81
C SER A 120 7.68 -14.57 9.39
N ILE A 121 7.53 -15.77 8.82
CA ILE A 121 6.94 -15.95 7.48
C ILE A 121 5.45 -15.54 7.46
N TYR A 122 4.72 -15.81 8.52
CA TYR A 122 3.28 -15.54 8.60
C TYR A 122 2.93 -14.05 8.47
N PRO A 123 3.52 -13.12 9.23
CA PRO A 123 3.25 -11.70 9.04
C PRO A 123 3.73 -11.18 7.68
N GLN A 124 4.72 -11.82 7.05
CA GLN A 124 5.14 -11.49 5.69
C GLN A 124 4.07 -11.86 4.65
N TYR A 125 3.45 -13.05 4.75
CA TYR A 125 2.36 -13.44 3.87
C TYR A 125 1.17 -12.48 3.97
N VAL A 126 0.78 -12.12 5.19
CA VAL A 126 -0.30 -11.16 5.40
C VAL A 126 0.03 -9.80 4.77
N ALA A 127 1.26 -9.31 4.98
CA ALA A 127 1.70 -8.04 4.41
C ALA A 127 1.75 -8.08 2.87
N GLN A 128 2.27 -9.18 2.29
CA GLN A 128 2.31 -9.40 0.85
C GLN A 128 0.90 -9.36 0.25
N ALA A 129 -0.03 -10.14 0.82
CA ALA A 129 -1.41 -10.21 0.35
C ALA A 129 -2.07 -8.81 0.36
N ILE A 130 -1.94 -8.09 1.48
CA ILE A 130 -2.52 -6.74 1.60
C ILE A 130 -1.89 -5.77 0.59
N LEU A 131 -0.57 -5.75 0.47
CA LEU A 131 0.11 -4.82 -0.44
C LEU A 131 -0.19 -5.13 -1.91
N SER A 132 -0.34 -6.40 -2.27
CA SER A 132 -0.68 -6.82 -3.64
C SER A 132 -2.04 -6.27 -4.11
N GLU A 133 -2.98 -6.08 -3.19
CA GLU A 133 -4.28 -5.48 -3.49
C GLU A 133 -4.29 -3.96 -3.27
N LEU A 134 -3.60 -3.50 -2.22
CA LEU A 134 -3.64 -2.10 -1.82
C LEU A 134 -2.91 -1.17 -2.79
N LEU A 135 -1.75 -1.60 -3.32
CA LEU A 135 -0.95 -0.74 -4.20
C LEU A 135 -1.71 -0.41 -5.50
N PRO A 136 -2.29 -1.39 -6.20
CA PRO A 136 -3.18 -1.11 -7.33
C PRO A 136 -4.39 -0.25 -6.94
N TYR A 137 -5.08 -0.60 -5.85
CA TYR A 137 -6.24 0.16 -5.37
C TYR A 137 -5.92 1.65 -5.12
N MET A 138 -4.69 1.96 -4.73
CA MET A 138 -4.20 3.32 -4.54
C MET A 138 -3.70 3.97 -5.86
N ASN A 139 -3.85 3.31 -7.01
CA ASN A 139 -3.31 3.74 -8.30
C ASN A 139 -1.79 3.98 -8.28
N ILE A 140 -1.06 3.18 -7.48
CA ILE A 140 0.40 3.19 -7.48
C ILE A 140 0.87 2.30 -8.61
N GLN A 141 1.58 2.88 -9.57
CA GLN A 141 2.06 2.15 -10.75
C GLN A 141 3.19 1.17 -10.38
N PRO A 142 3.22 -0.03 -11.01
CA PRO A 142 4.35 -0.94 -10.89
C PRO A 142 5.67 -0.26 -11.29
N ASP A 143 6.72 -0.47 -10.51
CA ASP A 143 8.07 0.08 -10.72
C ASP A 143 9.14 -1.01 -10.96
N GLN A 144 8.70 -2.28 -11.05
CA GLN A 144 9.55 -3.43 -11.31
C GLN A 144 9.02 -4.25 -12.48
N SER A 145 9.93 -4.82 -13.28
CA SER A 145 9.54 -5.75 -14.33
C SER A 145 8.92 -7.01 -13.72
N THR A 146 7.80 -7.44 -14.24
CA THR A 146 7.18 -8.72 -13.91
C THR A 146 7.80 -9.79 -14.84
N ASP A 147 8.85 -10.47 -14.39
CA ASP A 147 9.46 -11.56 -15.16
C ASP A 147 8.68 -12.89 -15.11
N GLY A 148 7.46 -12.85 -14.56
CA GLY A 148 6.58 -14.01 -14.46
C GLY A 148 6.92 -15.00 -13.35
N THR A 149 8.00 -14.77 -12.57
CA THR A 149 8.34 -15.63 -11.44
C THR A 149 7.68 -15.13 -10.16
N VAL A 150 6.46 -15.57 -9.92
CA VAL A 150 5.80 -15.43 -8.61
C VAL A 150 6.28 -16.58 -7.73
N PRO A 151 6.68 -16.34 -6.48
CA PRO A 151 6.88 -17.43 -5.55
C PRO A 151 5.55 -18.18 -5.40
N GLU A 152 5.48 -19.41 -5.90
CA GLU A 152 4.34 -20.29 -5.69
C GLU A 152 4.23 -20.60 -4.20
N THR A 153 3.31 -19.96 -3.52
CA THR A 153 2.90 -20.31 -2.18
C THR A 153 1.42 -20.69 -2.21
N GLU A 154 1.02 -21.71 -1.43
CA GLU A 154 -0.40 -22.15 -1.34
C GLU A 154 -1.37 -21.02 -0.95
N LEU A 155 -0.86 -19.97 -0.27
CA LEU A 155 -1.65 -18.77 0.04
C LEU A 155 -1.83 -17.88 -1.19
N TRP A 156 -0.82 -17.78 -2.05
CA TRP A 156 -0.90 -17.03 -3.30
C TRP A 156 -2.00 -17.58 -4.22
N GLU A 157 -2.14 -18.89 -4.33
CA GLU A 157 -3.23 -19.50 -5.13
C GLU A 157 -4.62 -19.15 -4.60
N LYS A 158 -4.78 -19.01 -3.27
CA LYS A 158 -6.05 -18.61 -2.66
C LYS A 158 -6.41 -17.15 -2.89
N PHE A 159 -5.43 -16.28 -3.04
CA PHE A 159 -5.62 -14.84 -3.24
C PHE A 159 -5.53 -14.42 -4.72
N ASN A 160 -5.01 -15.28 -5.60
CA ASN A 160 -4.75 -14.98 -7.01
C ASN A 160 -6.00 -14.93 -7.90
N GLY A 161 -7.21 -14.94 -7.32
CA GLY A 161 -8.44 -14.79 -8.08
C GLY A 161 -8.62 -13.44 -8.76
N HIS A 162 -7.74 -12.44 -8.50
CA HIS A 162 -7.93 -11.06 -8.95
C HIS A 162 -6.66 -10.34 -9.45
N VAL A 163 -5.54 -11.03 -9.62
CA VAL A 163 -4.39 -10.41 -10.30
C VAL A 163 -4.55 -10.62 -11.81
N ASN A 164 -5.20 -9.69 -12.48
CA ASN A 164 -5.12 -9.60 -13.93
C ASN A 164 -3.67 -9.31 -14.30
N THR A 165 -3.05 -10.21 -15.05
CA THR A 165 -1.77 -9.95 -15.71
C THR A 165 -1.99 -8.85 -16.74
N ILE A 166 -1.61 -7.62 -16.40
CA ILE A 166 -1.67 -6.51 -17.33
C ILE A 166 -0.56 -6.72 -18.35
N SER A 167 -0.92 -6.77 -19.62
CA SER A 167 0.06 -6.76 -20.70
C SER A 167 0.59 -5.33 -20.88
N ASP A 168 1.85 -5.18 -21.31
CA ASP A 168 2.46 -3.86 -21.63
C ASP A 168 1.64 -3.05 -22.64
N SER A 169 0.74 -3.70 -23.42
CA SER A 169 -0.17 -3.05 -24.36
C SER A 169 -1.37 -2.34 -23.73
N GLN A 170 -1.56 -2.49 -22.41
CA GLN A 170 -2.64 -1.85 -21.64
C GLN A 170 -2.15 -0.64 -20.82
N ILE A 171 -0.91 -0.19 -21.05
CA ILE A 171 -0.34 0.98 -20.38
C ILE A 171 -0.03 2.04 -21.42
N ASP A 172 -0.54 3.27 -21.21
CA ASP A 172 -0.27 4.41 -22.07
C ASP A 172 1.15 4.99 -21.85
N GLU A 173 1.55 5.97 -22.65
CA GLU A 173 2.86 6.65 -22.57
C GLU A 173 3.08 7.39 -21.23
N ASN A 174 2.02 7.63 -20.45
CA ASN A 174 2.06 8.28 -19.14
C ASN A 174 2.04 7.26 -17.98
N GLY A 175 1.96 5.95 -18.29
CA GLY A 175 1.92 4.88 -17.30
C GLY A 175 0.52 4.58 -16.75
N ASN A 176 -0.56 5.06 -17.40
CA ASN A 176 -1.93 4.78 -16.99
C ASN A 176 -2.45 3.51 -17.69
N LEU A 177 -3.30 2.75 -16.97
CA LEU A 177 -4.04 1.65 -17.55
C LEU A 177 -5.07 2.14 -18.55
N VAL A 178 -5.11 1.51 -19.74
CA VAL A 178 -6.07 1.85 -20.79
C VAL A 178 -6.70 0.59 -21.38
N ASP A 179 -7.95 0.71 -21.85
CA ASP A 179 -8.61 -0.34 -22.62
C ASP A 179 -8.12 -0.35 -24.09
N GLU A 180 -8.64 -1.28 -24.91
CA GLU A 180 -8.28 -1.40 -26.33
C GLU A 180 -8.64 -0.15 -27.14
N GLU A 181 -9.57 0.68 -26.67
CA GLU A 181 -9.96 1.95 -27.28
C GLU A 181 -9.16 3.14 -26.75
N GLY A 182 -8.25 2.92 -25.78
CA GLY A 182 -7.40 3.96 -25.19
C GLY A 182 -8.07 4.77 -24.08
N ASN A 183 -9.20 4.31 -23.51
CA ASN A 183 -9.81 4.97 -22.37
C ASN A 183 -9.13 4.52 -21.07
N LEU A 184 -9.00 5.44 -20.11
CA LEU A 184 -8.49 5.12 -18.79
C LEU A 184 -9.38 4.10 -18.09
N ILE A 185 -8.77 3.07 -17.49
CA ILE A 185 -9.46 2.03 -16.72
C ILE A 185 -8.81 1.85 -15.36
N ASP A 186 -9.60 1.39 -14.39
CA ASP A 186 -9.09 0.90 -13.11
C ASP A 186 -8.60 -0.56 -13.24
N TRP A 187 -8.12 -1.13 -12.14
CA TRP A 187 -7.60 -2.49 -12.10
C TRP A 187 -8.66 -3.59 -12.29
N ASP A 188 -9.94 -3.24 -12.13
CA ASP A 188 -11.08 -4.12 -12.39
C ASP A 188 -11.59 -3.99 -13.84
N GLY A 189 -10.96 -3.12 -14.64
CA GLY A 189 -11.33 -2.85 -16.04
C GLY A 189 -12.49 -1.87 -16.21
N ASN A 190 -12.89 -1.16 -15.14
CA ASN A 190 -13.93 -0.16 -15.24
C ASN A 190 -13.35 1.16 -15.75
N ARG A 191 -14.07 1.86 -16.63
CA ARG A 191 -13.66 3.18 -17.13
C ARG A 191 -13.65 4.21 -16.02
N ILE A 192 -12.59 5.02 -15.98
CA ILE A 192 -12.40 6.10 -15.03
C ILE A 192 -12.05 7.41 -15.73
N ASP A 193 -12.26 8.54 -15.06
CA ASP A 193 -11.73 9.84 -15.50
C ASP A 193 -10.28 10.03 -15.04
N GLU A 194 -9.65 11.15 -15.42
CA GLU A 194 -8.28 11.53 -15.04
C GLU A 194 -8.06 11.67 -13.52
N ASN A 195 -9.13 11.74 -12.73
CA ASN A 195 -9.10 11.81 -11.26
C ASN A 195 -9.44 10.46 -10.60
N GLY A 196 -9.66 9.39 -11.40
CA GLY A 196 -9.97 8.05 -10.92
C GLY A 196 -11.44 7.82 -10.55
N TYR A 197 -12.37 8.68 -10.99
CA TYR A 197 -13.81 8.47 -10.76
C TYR A 197 -14.41 7.56 -11.83
N LEU A 198 -15.21 6.59 -11.40
CA LEU A 198 -15.87 5.61 -12.27
C LEU A 198 -16.83 6.27 -13.26
N LEU A 199 -16.72 5.84 -14.51
CA LEU A 199 -17.57 6.28 -15.61
C LEU A 199 -18.43 5.11 -16.14
N ASN A 200 -19.64 5.45 -16.59
CA ASN A 200 -20.47 4.55 -17.39
C ASN A 200 -19.91 4.46 -18.83
N SER A 201 -20.41 3.51 -19.60
CA SER A 201 -20.03 3.33 -21.02
C SER A 201 -20.34 4.56 -21.89
N ASP A 202 -21.26 5.42 -21.46
CA ASP A 202 -21.61 6.67 -22.15
C ASP A 202 -20.77 7.89 -21.67
N GLY A 203 -19.80 7.67 -20.78
CA GLY A 203 -18.94 8.70 -20.20
C GLY A 203 -19.57 9.48 -19.04
N SER A 204 -20.79 9.16 -18.62
CA SER A 204 -21.38 9.75 -17.41
C SER A 204 -20.81 9.12 -16.15
N TYR A 205 -20.77 9.87 -15.05
CA TYR A 205 -20.27 9.37 -13.76
C TYR A 205 -21.18 8.30 -13.16
N GLN A 206 -20.59 7.22 -12.66
CA GLN A 206 -21.31 6.27 -11.82
C GLN A 206 -21.54 6.89 -10.44
N ILE A 207 -22.78 7.23 -10.15
CA ILE A 207 -23.19 7.76 -8.85
C ILE A 207 -23.48 6.57 -7.95
N SER A 208 -22.56 6.20 -7.04
CA SER A 208 -22.93 5.30 -5.95
C SER A 208 -23.93 5.99 -5.04
N GLU A 209 -24.97 5.30 -4.56
CA GLU A 209 -26.01 5.86 -3.68
C GLU A 209 -25.45 6.52 -2.40
N LYS A 210 -24.21 6.21 -2.02
CA LYS A 210 -23.48 6.86 -0.90
C LYS A 210 -23.04 8.30 -1.18
N PHE A 211 -23.00 8.74 -2.44
CA PHE A 211 -22.55 10.09 -2.83
C PHE A 211 -23.70 11.08 -3.16
N THR A 212 -24.96 10.64 -3.08
CA THR A 212 -26.10 11.53 -3.36
C THR A 212 -26.35 12.56 -2.28
N SER A 213 -25.75 12.43 -1.08
CA SER A 213 -25.87 13.43 -0.01
C SER A 213 -24.99 14.67 -0.22
N ASP A 214 -23.89 14.58 -0.96
CA ASP A 214 -22.92 15.67 -1.08
C ASP A 214 -23.13 16.57 -2.32
N LYS A 215 -23.97 16.14 -3.30
CA LYS A 215 -24.21 16.92 -4.55
C LYS A 215 -25.39 17.91 -4.50
N LYS A 216 -26.04 18.11 -3.37
CA LYS A 216 -27.09 19.15 -3.24
C LYS A 216 -26.58 20.61 -3.23
N GLY A 217 -25.25 20.81 -3.33
CA GLY A 217 -24.62 22.13 -3.33
C GLY A 217 -24.10 22.65 -4.67
N LEU A 218 -24.24 21.91 -5.77
CA LEU A 218 -23.66 22.27 -7.07
C LEU A 218 -24.68 22.40 -8.21
N THR A 219 -25.88 22.83 -7.91
CA THR A 219 -26.82 23.28 -8.96
C THR A 219 -27.18 24.74 -8.74
N ASN A 220 -26.86 25.54 -9.75
CA ASN A 220 -27.25 26.92 -10.03
C ASN A 220 -26.32 28.03 -9.56
N GLU A 221 -25.45 28.48 -10.48
CA GLU A 221 -25.60 29.86 -10.96
C GLU A 221 -25.03 29.96 -12.38
N LYS A 222 -25.78 30.70 -13.18
CA LYS A 222 -25.64 30.94 -14.63
C LYS A 222 -24.36 31.70 -14.98
#